data_f2f83eb21834f0c0a2f13526dbf4be34
#
_entry.id   f2f83eb21834f0c0a2f13526dbf4be34
#
_cell.length_a   1.000
_cell.length_b   1.000
_cell.length_c   1.000
_cell.angle_alpha   90.00
_cell.angle_beta   90.00
_cell.angle_gamma   90.00
#
_symmetry.space_group_name_H-M   'P 1'
#
loop_
_entity.id
_entity.type
_entity.pdbx_description
1 polymer ?
#
loop_
_entity_poly.entity_id
_entity_poly.type
_entity_poly.pdbx_seq_one_letter_code
_entity_poly.pdbx_strand_id
1 'polypeptide(L)'
;FHKVFNPEEYEEIGARCRAGEIGCVECKKRLAEKMNALLADIHTKREELSKKPEYIKEVLDYGAQRARKEAEKTMAEVKTAMNVL
;
A
#
# COMPACT_ATOMS: atom_id res chain seq x y z
N PHE A 1 -14.47 -7.80 0.38
CA PHE A 1 -14.09 -6.43 0.73
C PHE A 1 -14.85 -5.90 1.95
N HIS A 2 -16.19 -5.99 2.02
CA HIS A 2 -16.96 -5.56 3.19
C HIS A 2 -16.46 -6.16 4.51
N LYS A 3 -16.10 -7.43 4.53
CA LYS A 3 -15.57 -8.10 5.73
C LYS A 3 -14.32 -7.41 6.29
N VAL A 4 -13.50 -6.81 5.45
CA VAL A 4 -12.24 -6.14 5.82
C VAL A 4 -12.45 -4.65 6.09
N PHE A 5 -13.14 -3.96 5.20
CA PHE A 5 -13.24 -2.49 5.22
C PHE A 5 -14.52 -1.95 5.84
N ASN A 6 -15.53 -2.80 6.01
CA ASN A 6 -16.83 -2.44 6.59
C ASN A 6 -17.38 -3.57 7.48
N PRO A 7 -16.63 -4.04 8.48
CA PRO A 7 -17.04 -5.16 9.32
C PRO A 7 -18.33 -4.90 10.09
N GLU A 8 -18.65 -3.64 10.38
CA GLU A 8 -19.85 -3.24 11.11
C GLU A 8 -21.14 -3.59 10.36
N GLU A 9 -21.17 -3.40 9.04
CA GLU A 9 -22.34 -3.63 8.19
C GLU A 9 -22.25 -4.95 7.40
N TYR A 10 -21.14 -5.70 7.53
CA TYR A 10 -20.88 -6.90 6.72
C TYR A 10 -22.00 -7.93 6.75
N GLU A 11 -22.47 -8.28 7.96
CA GLU A 11 -23.53 -9.30 8.13
C GLU A 11 -24.88 -8.80 7.60
N GLU A 12 -25.23 -7.55 7.87
CA GLU A 12 -26.48 -6.93 7.37
C GLU A 12 -26.48 -6.87 5.85
N ILE A 13 -25.42 -6.36 5.25
CA ILE A 13 -25.31 -6.24 3.80
C ILE A 13 -25.36 -7.62 3.15
N GLY A 14 -24.69 -8.62 3.72
CA GLY A 14 -24.71 -9.98 3.25
C GLY A 14 -26.10 -10.60 3.28
N ALA A 15 -26.85 -10.40 4.36
CA ALA A 15 -28.23 -10.88 4.49
C ALA A 15 -29.15 -10.20 3.47
N ARG A 16 -29.11 -8.89 3.34
CA ARG A 16 -29.92 -8.12 2.38
C ARG A 16 -29.58 -8.44 0.93
N CYS A 17 -28.32 -8.69 0.64
CA CYS A 17 -27.88 -9.12 -0.68
C CYS A 17 -28.48 -10.47 -1.07
N ARG A 18 -28.44 -11.46 -0.17
CA ARG A 18 -29.05 -12.78 -0.39
C ARG A 18 -30.56 -12.72 -0.52
N ALA A 19 -31.20 -11.81 0.17
CA ALA A 19 -32.66 -11.57 0.08
C ALA A 19 -33.07 -10.75 -1.16
N GLY A 20 -32.12 -10.20 -1.92
CA GLY A 20 -32.40 -9.30 -3.04
C GLY A 20 -32.89 -7.91 -2.63
N GLU A 21 -32.65 -7.51 -1.38
CA GLU A 21 -33.14 -6.25 -0.79
C GLU A 21 -32.18 -5.07 -0.96
N ILE A 22 -30.95 -5.31 -1.43
CA ILE A 22 -29.94 -4.29 -1.71
C ILE A 22 -29.43 -4.44 -3.14
N GLY A 23 -29.38 -3.34 -3.88
CA GLY A 23 -28.78 -3.29 -5.22
C GLY A 23 -27.25 -3.30 -5.17
N CYS A 24 -26.60 -3.83 -6.22
CA CYS A 24 -25.14 -3.88 -6.31
C CYS A 24 -24.50 -2.48 -6.29
N VAL A 25 -25.13 -1.48 -6.85
CA VAL A 25 -24.65 -0.09 -6.85
C VAL A 25 -24.60 0.47 -5.42
N GLU A 26 -25.68 0.29 -4.68
CA GLU A 26 -25.77 0.73 -3.28
C GLU A 26 -24.73 0.02 -2.40
N CYS A 27 -24.61 -1.30 -2.55
CA CYS A 27 -23.60 -2.10 -1.84
C CYS A 27 -22.18 -1.58 -2.11
N LYS A 28 -21.83 -1.33 -3.37
CA LYS A 28 -20.51 -0.79 -3.76
C LYS A 28 -20.28 0.62 -3.27
N LYS A 29 -21.30 1.47 -3.27
CA LYS A 29 -21.21 2.85 -2.77
C LYS A 29 -20.88 2.88 -1.28
N ARG A 30 -21.58 2.09 -0.46
CA ARG A 30 -21.27 1.97 0.98
C ARG A 30 -19.85 1.49 1.23
N LEU A 31 -19.39 0.51 0.48
CA LEU A 31 -18.00 0.03 0.56
C LEU A 31 -17.00 1.12 0.19
N ALA A 32 -17.25 1.85 -0.90
CA ALA A 32 -16.36 2.92 -1.38
C ALA A 32 -16.25 4.06 -0.34
N GLU A 33 -17.34 4.44 0.30
CA GLU A 33 -17.35 5.46 1.37
C GLU A 33 -16.44 5.05 2.54
N LYS A 34 -16.55 3.79 3.01
CA LYS A 34 -15.71 3.26 4.08
C LYS A 34 -14.24 3.16 3.69
N MET A 35 -13.96 2.68 2.47
CA MET A 35 -12.59 2.60 1.96
C MET A 35 -11.95 3.99 1.80
N ASN A 36 -12.68 4.95 1.24
CA ASN A 36 -12.18 6.31 1.06
C ASN A 36 -11.91 7.00 2.40
N ALA A 37 -12.76 6.80 3.39
CA ALA A 37 -12.53 7.32 4.74
C ALA A 37 -11.25 6.74 5.36
N LEU A 38 -11.01 5.43 5.21
CA LEU A 38 -9.82 4.76 5.72
C LEU A 38 -8.53 5.22 5.00
N LEU A 39 -8.63 5.47 3.70
CA LEU A 39 -7.48 5.85 2.87
C LEU A 39 -7.24 7.36 2.77
N ALA A 40 -8.05 8.19 3.43
CA ALA A 40 -7.97 9.65 3.31
C ALA A 40 -6.57 10.22 3.61
N ASP A 41 -5.93 9.76 4.69
CA ASP A 41 -4.59 10.21 5.06
C ASP A 41 -3.53 9.80 4.04
N ILE A 42 -3.66 8.59 3.50
CA ILE A 42 -2.76 8.07 2.45
C ILE A 42 -2.92 8.89 1.17
N HIS A 43 -4.15 9.20 0.77
CA HIS A 43 -4.43 10.03 -0.40
C HIS A 43 -3.84 11.43 -0.24
N THR A 44 -4.03 12.07 0.92
CA THR A 44 -3.46 13.38 1.21
C THR A 44 -1.94 13.35 1.10
N LYS A 45 -1.29 12.35 1.71
CA LYS A 45 0.16 12.20 1.66
C LYS A 45 0.66 11.96 0.23
N ARG A 46 -0.06 11.15 -0.54
CA ARG A 46 0.25 10.91 -1.95
C ARG A 46 0.17 12.20 -2.78
N GLU A 47 -0.85 13.00 -2.57
CA GLU A 47 -0.99 14.30 -3.28
C GLU A 47 0.14 15.26 -2.95
N GLU A 48 0.52 15.35 -1.67
CA GLU A 48 1.66 16.17 -1.24
C GLU A 48 2.95 15.74 -1.90
N LEU A 49 3.24 14.44 -1.90
CA LEU A 49 4.46 13.88 -2.49
C LEU A 49 4.47 13.98 -4.01
N SER A 50 3.32 13.86 -4.67
CA SER A 50 3.19 13.99 -6.13
C SER A 50 3.61 15.38 -6.64
N LYS A 51 3.54 16.40 -5.78
CA LYS A 51 3.98 17.77 -6.08
C LYS A 51 5.49 17.98 -5.90
N LYS A 52 6.20 16.97 -5.38
CA LYS A 52 7.63 17.05 -5.03
C LYS A 52 8.44 15.89 -5.64
N PRO A 53 8.46 15.75 -6.98
CA PRO A 53 9.14 14.63 -7.64
C PRO A 53 10.64 14.59 -7.35
N GLU A 54 11.29 15.76 -7.23
CA GLU A 54 12.72 15.85 -6.90
C GLU A 54 13.02 15.30 -5.50
N TYR A 55 12.18 15.59 -4.52
CA TYR A 55 12.31 15.03 -3.18
C TYR A 55 12.20 13.49 -3.19
N ILE A 56 11.25 12.94 -3.95
CA ILE A 56 11.11 11.48 -4.08
C ILE A 56 12.38 10.89 -4.70
N LYS A 57 12.91 11.53 -5.74
CA LYS A 57 14.15 11.11 -6.39
C LYS A 57 15.33 11.11 -5.43
N GLU A 58 15.51 12.17 -4.64
CA GLU A 58 16.56 12.26 -3.62
C GLU A 58 16.46 11.13 -2.59
N VAL A 59 15.26 10.83 -2.09
CA VAL A 59 15.04 9.73 -1.13
C VAL A 59 15.41 8.38 -1.73
N LEU A 60 15.02 8.13 -2.99
CA LEU A 60 15.35 6.88 -3.69
C LEU A 60 16.86 6.76 -3.97
N ASP A 61 17.50 7.83 -4.43
CA ASP A 61 18.93 7.84 -4.72
C ASP A 61 19.76 7.63 -3.43
N TYR A 62 19.37 8.29 -2.34
CA TYR A 62 20.01 8.11 -1.04
C TYR A 62 19.83 6.68 -0.51
N GLY A 63 18.64 6.13 -0.62
CA GLY A 63 18.35 4.75 -0.22
C GLY A 63 19.15 3.75 -1.04
N ALA A 64 19.23 3.95 -2.37
CA ALA A 64 20.01 3.12 -3.27
C ALA A 64 21.52 3.14 -2.95
N GLN A 65 22.08 4.31 -2.63
CA GLN A 65 23.49 4.43 -2.22
C GLN A 65 23.77 3.66 -0.94
N ARG A 66 22.88 3.77 0.06
CA ARG A 66 23.03 3.03 1.32
C ARG A 66 22.97 1.51 1.09
N ALA A 67 21.96 1.05 0.34
CA ALA A 67 21.80 -0.36 0.03
C ALA A 67 23.00 -0.91 -0.75
N ARG A 68 23.51 -0.17 -1.73
CA ARG A 68 24.71 -0.54 -2.49
C ARG A 68 25.93 -0.71 -1.60
N LYS A 69 26.17 0.23 -0.68
CA LYS A 69 27.30 0.16 0.25
C LYS A 69 27.26 -1.12 1.10
N GLU A 70 26.10 -1.48 1.63
CA GLU A 70 25.97 -2.73 2.40
C GLU A 70 26.13 -3.98 1.51
N ALA A 71 25.55 -3.97 0.32
CA ALA A 71 25.70 -5.07 -0.63
C ALA A 71 27.16 -5.27 -1.08
N GLU A 72 27.88 -4.19 -1.36
CA GLU A 72 29.29 -4.24 -1.75
C GLU A 72 30.16 -4.84 -0.63
N LYS A 73 29.91 -4.45 0.62
CA LYS A 73 30.57 -5.02 1.80
C LYS A 73 30.33 -6.53 1.89
N THR A 74 29.07 -6.95 1.85
CA THR A 74 28.70 -8.37 1.88
C THR A 74 29.31 -9.14 0.73
N MET A 75 29.28 -8.60 -0.48
CA MET A 75 29.87 -9.25 -1.64
C MET A 75 31.40 -9.35 -1.56
N ALA A 76 32.07 -8.38 -0.97
CA ALA A 76 33.50 -8.46 -0.72
C ALA A 76 33.85 -9.61 0.26
N GLU A 77 33.09 -9.75 1.33
CA GLU A 77 33.22 -10.84 2.29
C GLU A 77 32.99 -12.21 1.65
N VAL A 78 31.93 -12.34 0.84
CA VAL A 78 31.60 -13.56 0.09
C VAL A 78 32.71 -13.94 -0.88
N LYS A 79 33.16 -12.98 -1.68
CA LYS A 79 34.25 -13.23 -2.66
C LYS A 79 35.56 -13.67 -1.96
N THR A 80 35.88 -13.06 -0.83
CA THR A 80 37.04 -13.45 -0.03
C THR A 80 36.90 -14.87 0.51
N ALA A 81 35.72 -15.20 1.09
CA ALA A 81 35.46 -16.51 1.65
C ALA A 81 35.46 -17.62 0.59
N MET A 82 34.98 -17.30 -0.62
CA MET A 82 34.95 -18.22 -1.75
C MET A 82 36.27 -18.25 -2.55
N ASN A 83 37.25 -17.43 -2.19
CA ASN A 83 38.51 -17.26 -2.92
C ASN A 83 38.29 -16.91 -4.42
N VAL A 84 37.31 -16.05 -4.68
CA VAL A 84 36.97 -15.55 -6.02
C VAL A 84 37.41 -14.09 -6.13
N LEU A 85 38.05 -13.78 -7.23
CA LEU A 85 38.51 -12.42 -7.51
C LEU A 85 37.37 -11.41 -7.78
#